data_1fcdfb2c97f9ecafefa4d32680219517
#
_entry.id   1fcdfb2c97f9ecafefa4d32680219517
#
_cell.length_a   1.000
_cell.length_b   1.000
_cell.length_c   1.000
_cell.angle_alpha   90.00
_cell.angle_beta   90.00
_cell.angle_gamma   90.00
#
_symmetry.space_group_name_H-M   'P 1'
#
loop_
_entity.id
_entity.type
_entity.pdbx_description
1 polymer ?
#
loop_
_entity_poly.entity_id
_entity_poly.type
_entity_poly.pdbx_seq_one_letter_code
_entity_poly.pdbx_strand_id
1 'polypeptide(L)'
;MKRIALKLAYMGTEYHGFQIQPGVPTIEGKILKALRELGAIKNTGKARYSAAGRTDRGVHALGQVIVFDTENPASSMPRALNSKLEHIWAYAWADVDSDFSARRSATEREYRYMLWGKELDVSRVEEASAILLGTHDFRNFIQAEKDRSTFCDIKRVSIQGKGDWIYIDIAANRFLWHMVRKIATALKLIGKGEKDKRWLEKMLDLSLDEKLEPLDAQGLILKDVKYEGIKWNIDAYARDRALEELHELFMKHEIAAKMLQEIENSISWAR
;
A
#
# COMPACT_ATOMS: atom_id res chain seq x y z
N MET A 1 -18.00 -25.84 -0.65
CA MET A 1 -17.19 -24.69 -0.17
C MET A 1 -16.41 -24.13 -1.35
N LYS A 2 -16.48 -22.83 -1.63
CA LYS A 2 -15.70 -22.17 -2.67
C LYS A 2 -14.57 -21.38 -2.04
N ARG A 3 -13.42 -21.28 -2.70
CA ARG A 3 -12.32 -20.40 -2.33
C ARG A 3 -12.35 -19.18 -3.22
N ILE A 4 -12.47 -18.00 -2.61
CA ILE A 4 -12.67 -16.74 -3.31
C ILE A 4 -11.55 -15.77 -2.96
N ALA A 5 -11.00 -15.11 -3.99
CA ALA A 5 -10.14 -13.95 -3.86
C ALA A 5 -10.96 -12.67 -4.09
N LEU A 6 -10.76 -11.66 -3.25
CA LEU A 6 -11.30 -10.31 -3.44
C LEU A 6 -10.16 -9.31 -3.57
N LYS A 7 -10.29 -8.38 -4.52
CA LYS A 7 -9.41 -7.24 -4.69
C LYS A 7 -10.05 -6.00 -4.07
N LEU A 8 -9.27 -5.30 -3.22
CA LEU A 8 -9.75 -4.23 -2.36
C LEU A 8 -8.92 -2.97 -2.53
N ALA A 9 -9.60 -1.83 -2.50
CA ALA A 9 -9.01 -0.52 -2.26
C ALA A 9 -9.39 -0.03 -0.85
N TYR A 10 -8.57 0.82 -0.23
CA TYR A 10 -8.92 1.49 1.03
C TYR A 10 -8.10 2.75 1.28
N MET A 11 -8.70 3.68 2.03
CA MET A 11 -8.03 4.80 2.67
C MET A 11 -7.58 4.38 4.07
N GLY A 12 -6.27 4.40 4.32
CA GLY A 12 -5.70 3.89 5.59
C GLY A 12 -5.69 4.90 6.74
N THR A 13 -6.01 6.17 6.49
CA THR A 13 -5.94 7.28 7.46
C THR A 13 -6.81 7.05 8.70
N GLU A 14 -8.01 6.49 8.50
CA GLU A 14 -8.98 6.23 9.56
C GLU A 14 -8.70 4.95 10.35
N TYR A 15 -7.64 4.21 9.98
CA TYR A 15 -7.36 2.88 10.51
C TYR A 15 -5.99 2.78 11.17
N HIS A 16 -5.89 1.93 12.18
CA HIS A 16 -4.63 1.61 12.86
C HIS A 16 -3.85 0.49 12.15
N GLY A 17 -3.77 0.61 10.80
CA GLY A 17 -3.13 -0.36 9.92
C GLY A 17 -4.05 -1.50 9.49
N PHE A 18 -3.47 -2.44 8.78
CA PHE A 18 -4.21 -3.56 8.21
C PHE A 18 -4.57 -4.60 9.26
N GLN A 19 -3.57 -5.11 9.99
CA GLN A 19 -3.71 -6.26 10.89
C GLN A 19 -4.55 -5.95 12.12
N ILE A 20 -5.42 -6.90 12.52
CA ILE A 20 -6.21 -6.82 13.75
C ILE A 20 -5.34 -6.51 14.97
N GLN A 21 -5.78 -5.52 15.75
CA GLN A 21 -5.21 -5.12 17.03
C GLN A 21 -6.33 -4.91 18.05
N PRO A 22 -6.09 -5.24 19.34
CA PRO A 22 -7.09 -5.01 20.39
C PRO A 22 -7.44 -3.52 20.54
N GLY A 23 -8.73 -3.23 20.67
CA GLY A 23 -9.23 -1.89 21.07
C GLY A 23 -9.18 -0.80 20.00
N VAL A 24 -8.69 -1.08 18.79
CA VAL A 24 -8.60 -0.07 17.72
C VAL A 24 -9.17 -0.56 16.40
N PRO A 25 -9.72 0.34 15.54
CA PRO A 25 -10.22 -0.03 14.23
C PRO A 25 -9.07 -0.36 13.28
N THR A 26 -9.16 -1.52 12.61
CA THR A 26 -8.19 -1.96 11.60
C THR A 26 -8.90 -2.42 10.33
N ILE A 27 -8.22 -2.36 9.18
CA ILE A 27 -8.79 -2.79 7.89
C ILE A 27 -9.26 -4.25 7.97
N GLU A 28 -8.40 -5.17 8.40
CA GLU A 28 -8.72 -6.60 8.51
C GLU A 28 -9.86 -6.87 9.50
N GLY A 29 -9.89 -6.12 10.63
CA GLY A 29 -10.95 -6.23 11.62
C GLY A 29 -12.32 -5.87 11.05
N LYS A 30 -12.42 -4.79 10.28
CA LYS A 30 -13.65 -4.36 9.61
C LYS A 30 -14.09 -5.37 8.54
N ILE A 31 -13.16 -5.85 7.70
CA ILE A 31 -13.45 -6.86 6.68
C ILE A 31 -13.98 -8.16 7.32
N LEU A 32 -13.30 -8.68 8.33
CA LEU A 32 -13.71 -9.93 8.98
C LEU A 32 -15.03 -9.79 9.73
N LYS A 33 -15.31 -8.63 10.31
CA LYS A 33 -16.61 -8.31 10.90
C LYS A 33 -17.70 -8.34 9.83
N ALA A 34 -17.52 -7.62 8.71
CA ALA A 34 -18.46 -7.59 7.60
C ALA A 34 -18.73 -8.99 7.01
N LEU A 35 -17.69 -9.79 6.76
CA LEU A 35 -17.83 -11.16 6.26
C LEU A 35 -18.64 -12.07 7.19
N ARG A 36 -18.51 -11.90 8.52
CA ARG A 36 -19.32 -12.65 9.51
C ARG A 36 -20.76 -12.18 9.55
N GLU A 37 -21.01 -10.87 9.58
CA GLU A 37 -22.36 -10.29 9.59
C GLU A 37 -23.17 -10.68 8.35
N LEU A 38 -22.51 -10.83 7.21
CA LEU A 38 -23.12 -11.27 5.96
C LEU A 38 -23.28 -12.80 5.88
N GLY A 39 -22.79 -13.55 6.88
CA GLY A 39 -22.78 -15.01 6.85
C GLY A 39 -21.88 -15.61 5.77
N ALA A 40 -20.95 -14.82 5.22
CA ALA A 40 -19.96 -15.29 4.25
C ALA A 40 -18.95 -16.24 4.88
N ILE A 41 -18.55 -15.98 6.12
CA ILE A 41 -17.69 -16.85 6.93
C ILE A 41 -18.25 -17.02 8.35
N LYS A 42 -18.03 -18.18 8.96
CA LYS A 42 -18.38 -18.43 10.37
C LYS A 42 -17.24 -18.04 11.31
N ASN A 43 -16.03 -18.48 10.99
CA ASN A 43 -14.81 -18.04 11.66
C ASN A 43 -13.61 -18.05 10.70
N THR A 44 -12.57 -17.30 11.05
CA THR A 44 -11.39 -17.09 10.21
C THR A 44 -10.53 -18.34 10.00
N GLY A 45 -10.44 -19.22 11.02
CA GLY A 45 -9.67 -20.46 10.94
C GLY A 45 -10.29 -21.44 9.94
N LYS A 46 -11.61 -21.68 10.05
CA LYS A 46 -12.34 -22.55 9.12
C LYS A 46 -12.40 -21.98 7.71
N ALA A 47 -12.45 -20.65 7.59
CA ALA A 47 -12.42 -19.95 6.31
C ALA A 47 -11.03 -19.89 5.68
N ARG A 48 -9.97 -20.37 6.32
CA ARG A 48 -8.58 -20.30 5.84
C ARG A 48 -8.24 -18.92 5.26
N TYR A 49 -8.66 -17.88 5.98
CA TYR A 49 -8.45 -16.49 5.55
C TYR A 49 -6.97 -16.14 5.41
N SER A 50 -6.62 -15.42 4.35
CA SER A 50 -5.29 -14.86 4.15
C SER A 50 -5.35 -13.53 3.41
N ALA A 51 -4.41 -12.62 3.70
CA ALA A 51 -4.21 -11.35 2.98
C ALA A 51 -2.84 -11.32 2.30
N ALA A 52 -2.71 -10.58 1.20
CA ALA A 52 -1.48 -10.52 0.40
C ALA A 52 -0.33 -9.82 1.12
N GLY A 53 -0.65 -8.85 1.95
CA GLY A 53 0.32 -8.08 2.72
C GLY A 53 -0.36 -7.35 3.88
N ARG A 54 0.47 -6.83 4.79
CA ARG A 54 0.04 -5.92 5.84
C ARG A 54 0.53 -4.54 5.49
N THR A 55 -0.31 -3.54 5.71
CA THR A 55 0.06 -2.13 5.59
C THR A 55 0.07 -1.48 6.97
N ASP A 56 0.98 -0.54 7.18
CA ASP A 56 1.08 0.21 8.42
C ASP A 56 -0.11 1.15 8.61
N ARG A 57 -0.26 1.72 9.80
CA ARG A 57 -1.22 2.78 10.08
C ARG A 57 -1.03 3.93 9.10
N GLY A 58 -2.10 4.40 8.48
CA GLY A 58 -2.09 5.49 7.50
C GLY A 58 -1.78 5.09 6.05
N VAL A 59 -1.23 3.90 5.80
CA VAL A 59 -0.92 3.42 4.44
C VAL A 59 -2.19 3.02 3.71
N HIS A 60 -2.33 3.47 2.47
CA HIS A 60 -3.46 3.19 1.58
C HIS A 60 -3.25 1.93 0.75
N ALA A 61 -4.30 1.46 0.10
CA ALA A 61 -4.20 0.44 -0.94
C ALA A 61 -5.19 0.68 -2.08
N LEU A 62 -4.76 0.32 -3.28
CA LEU A 62 -5.58 0.18 -4.47
C LEU A 62 -5.78 -1.29 -4.83
N GLY A 63 -4.78 -2.13 -4.56
CA GLY A 63 -4.73 -3.53 -5.01
C GLY A 63 -4.47 -4.54 -3.90
N GLN A 64 -4.97 -4.33 -2.67
CA GLN A 64 -4.91 -5.36 -1.62
C GLN A 64 -5.74 -6.57 -2.02
N VAL A 65 -5.26 -7.76 -1.70
CA VAL A 65 -5.99 -9.01 -1.97
C VAL A 65 -6.20 -9.80 -0.68
N ILE A 66 -7.44 -10.24 -0.48
CA ILE A 66 -7.81 -11.21 0.55
C ILE A 66 -8.37 -12.47 -0.09
N VAL A 67 -8.17 -13.60 0.58
CA VAL A 67 -8.66 -14.90 0.13
C VAL A 67 -9.27 -15.66 1.30
N PHE A 68 -10.38 -16.32 1.08
CA PHE A 68 -11.07 -17.10 2.09
C PHE A 68 -11.98 -18.17 1.46
N ASP A 69 -12.32 -19.17 2.26
CA ASP A 69 -13.31 -20.19 1.90
C ASP A 69 -14.69 -19.77 2.38
N THR A 70 -15.72 -19.96 1.53
CA THR A 70 -17.11 -19.65 1.84
C THR A 70 -18.07 -20.76 1.39
N GLU A 71 -19.14 -20.95 2.18
CA GLU A 71 -20.30 -21.75 1.78
C GLU A 71 -21.37 -20.89 1.12
N ASN A 72 -21.28 -19.56 1.29
CA ASN A 72 -22.22 -18.57 0.75
C ASN A 72 -21.51 -17.56 -0.15
N PRO A 73 -21.17 -17.93 -1.40
CA PRO A 73 -20.46 -17.05 -2.31
C PRO A 73 -21.19 -15.72 -2.58
N ALA A 74 -22.53 -15.72 -2.68
CA ALA A 74 -23.30 -14.51 -2.96
C ALA A 74 -23.11 -13.43 -1.89
N SER A 75 -23.06 -13.82 -0.61
CA SER A 75 -22.84 -12.92 0.53
C SER A 75 -21.40 -12.38 0.63
N SER A 76 -20.47 -12.93 -0.14
CA SER A 76 -19.07 -12.50 -0.17
C SER A 76 -18.68 -11.66 -1.37
N MET A 77 -19.63 -11.38 -2.28
CA MET A 77 -19.39 -10.54 -3.47
C MET A 77 -19.15 -9.06 -3.08
N PRO A 78 -18.43 -8.31 -3.93
CA PRO A 78 -18.09 -6.90 -3.68
C PRO A 78 -19.27 -6.05 -3.20
N ARG A 79 -20.43 -6.12 -3.84
CA ARG A 79 -21.64 -5.35 -3.46
C ARG A 79 -22.09 -5.62 -2.04
N ALA A 80 -22.16 -6.91 -1.67
CA ALA A 80 -22.61 -7.28 -0.34
C ALA A 80 -21.59 -6.79 0.72
N LEU A 81 -20.31 -6.97 0.46
CA LEU A 81 -19.27 -6.57 1.39
C LEU A 81 -19.20 -5.05 1.58
N ASN A 82 -19.27 -4.28 0.49
CA ASN A 82 -19.23 -2.81 0.53
C ASN A 82 -20.41 -2.20 1.31
N SER A 83 -21.57 -2.87 1.40
CA SER A 83 -22.68 -2.39 2.22
C SER A 83 -22.40 -2.33 3.73
N LYS A 84 -21.29 -2.93 4.18
CA LYS A 84 -20.86 -3.03 5.59
C LYS A 84 -19.52 -2.36 5.86
N LEU A 85 -18.88 -1.81 4.82
CA LEU A 85 -17.56 -1.21 4.90
C LEU A 85 -17.64 0.29 4.69
N GLU A 86 -16.74 1.00 5.32
CA GLU A 86 -16.54 2.44 5.18
C GLU A 86 -15.07 2.68 4.84
N HIS A 87 -14.79 3.48 3.81
CA HIS A 87 -13.43 3.75 3.30
C HIS A 87 -12.62 2.49 2.90
N ILE A 88 -13.33 1.36 2.68
CA ILE A 88 -12.79 0.10 2.16
C ILE A 88 -13.74 -0.37 1.07
N TRP A 89 -13.24 -0.60 -0.14
CA TRP A 89 -14.03 -0.96 -1.31
C TRP A 89 -13.51 -2.25 -1.93
N ALA A 90 -14.33 -3.30 -1.95
CA ALA A 90 -14.14 -4.45 -2.81
C ALA A 90 -14.65 -4.10 -4.20
N TYR A 91 -13.89 -4.38 -5.26
CA TYR A 91 -14.30 -4.03 -6.62
C TYR A 91 -14.09 -5.14 -7.63
N ALA A 92 -13.33 -6.18 -7.28
CA ALA A 92 -13.14 -7.34 -8.13
C ALA A 92 -13.05 -8.62 -7.30
N TRP A 93 -13.35 -9.75 -7.94
CA TRP A 93 -13.31 -11.07 -7.33
C TRP A 93 -12.83 -12.12 -8.34
N ALA A 94 -12.37 -13.26 -7.83
CA ALA A 94 -12.02 -14.43 -8.61
C ALA A 94 -12.29 -15.71 -7.81
N ASP A 95 -12.74 -16.78 -8.48
CA ASP A 95 -12.63 -18.14 -7.95
C ASP A 95 -11.16 -18.56 -8.07
N VAL A 96 -10.61 -19.16 -7.02
CA VAL A 96 -9.22 -19.58 -6.97
C VAL A 96 -9.09 -21.01 -6.47
N ASP A 97 -7.98 -21.67 -6.76
CA ASP A 97 -7.70 -23.03 -6.37
C ASP A 97 -7.69 -23.20 -4.83
N SER A 98 -7.98 -24.41 -4.38
CA SER A 98 -8.15 -24.71 -2.96
C SER A 98 -6.92 -24.46 -2.09
N ASP A 99 -5.72 -24.48 -2.66
CA ASP A 99 -4.43 -24.23 -2.00
C ASP A 99 -3.92 -22.80 -2.17
N PHE A 100 -4.61 -21.98 -2.97
CA PHE A 100 -4.25 -20.59 -3.23
C PHE A 100 -4.19 -19.79 -1.94
N SER A 101 -3.12 -19.00 -1.78
CA SER A 101 -2.91 -18.11 -0.64
C SER A 101 -2.58 -16.70 -1.12
N ALA A 102 -3.34 -15.70 -0.70
CA ALA A 102 -3.08 -14.30 -1.09
C ALA A 102 -1.62 -13.88 -0.87
N ARG A 103 -0.97 -14.38 0.19
CA ARG A 103 0.42 -14.02 0.51
C ARG A 103 1.45 -14.85 -0.25
N ARG A 104 1.28 -16.19 -0.27
CA ARG A 104 2.31 -17.11 -0.81
C ARG A 104 2.27 -17.22 -2.33
N SER A 105 1.07 -17.15 -2.91
CA SER A 105 0.89 -17.23 -4.37
C SER A 105 1.21 -15.91 -5.09
N ALA A 106 1.43 -14.82 -4.36
CA ALA A 106 1.78 -13.54 -4.96
C ALA A 106 3.21 -13.54 -5.49
N THR A 107 3.36 -13.20 -6.78
CA THR A 107 4.64 -13.14 -7.49
C THR A 107 5.32 -11.78 -7.38
N GLU A 108 4.53 -10.71 -7.18
CA GLU A 108 5.01 -9.34 -7.12
C GLU A 108 4.05 -8.47 -6.30
N ARG A 109 4.59 -7.47 -5.60
CA ARG A 109 3.85 -6.35 -5.01
C ARG A 109 4.40 -5.07 -5.61
N GLU A 110 3.51 -4.12 -5.89
CA GLU A 110 3.87 -2.80 -6.39
C GLU A 110 3.34 -1.74 -5.42
N TYR A 111 4.24 -0.86 -4.99
CA TYR A 111 3.91 0.30 -4.16
C TYR A 111 4.23 1.58 -4.90
N ARG A 112 3.46 2.63 -4.61
CA ARG A 112 3.78 4.02 -4.95
C ARG A 112 3.97 4.81 -3.67
N TYR A 113 5.05 5.59 -3.63
CA TYR A 113 5.20 6.65 -2.65
C TYR A 113 5.05 8.01 -3.34
N MET A 114 4.15 8.86 -2.82
CA MET A 114 3.97 10.24 -3.28
C MET A 114 4.73 11.16 -2.35
N LEU A 115 5.75 11.84 -2.89
CA LEU A 115 6.64 12.70 -2.16
C LEU A 115 6.42 14.16 -2.60
N TRP A 116 6.17 15.06 -1.65
CA TRP A 116 6.23 16.48 -1.91
C TRP A 116 7.67 16.88 -2.22
N GLY A 117 7.91 17.35 -3.42
CA GLY A 117 9.25 17.43 -3.97
C GLY A 117 9.58 18.74 -4.69
N LYS A 118 8.92 19.86 -4.36
CA LYS A 118 9.10 21.16 -5.01
C LYS A 118 10.57 21.60 -5.15
N GLU A 119 11.41 21.24 -4.18
CA GLU A 119 12.83 21.61 -4.13
C GLU A 119 13.77 20.44 -4.43
N LEU A 120 13.22 19.30 -4.87
CA LEU A 120 14.01 18.10 -5.11
C LEU A 120 14.46 18.01 -6.57
N ASP A 121 15.72 17.68 -6.77
CA ASP A 121 16.27 17.33 -8.08
C ASP A 121 15.78 15.94 -8.51
N VAL A 122 14.78 15.89 -9.38
CA VAL A 122 14.18 14.66 -9.89
C VAL A 122 15.20 13.80 -10.61
N SER A 123 16.14 14.40 -11.36
CA SER A 123 17.16 13.67 -12.13
C SER A 123 18.13 12.92 -11.21
N ARG A 124 18.54 13.54 -10.09
CA ARG A 124 19.34 12.86 -9.05
C ARG A 124 18.59 11.70 -8.41
N VAL A 125 17.30 11.89 -8.13
CA VAL A 125 16.45 10.81 -7.57
C VAL A 125 16.34 9.65 -8.54
N GLU A 126 16.11 9.93 -9.83
CA GLU A 126 16.00 8.92 -10.89
C GLU A 126 17.30 8.14 -11.05
N GLU A 127 18.43 8.84 -11.21
CA GLU A 127 19.75 8.21 -11.35
C GLU A 127 20.09 7.32 -10.16
N ALA A 128 19.87 7.80 -8.93
CA ALA A 128 20.14 7.01 -7.74
C ALA A 128 19.20 5.83 -7.59
N SER A 129 17.94 5.97 -7.98
CA SER A 129 16.95 4.89 -7.85
C SER A 129 17.30 3.64 -8.66
N ALA A 130 18.04 3.78 -9.76
CA ALA A 130 18.43 2.67 -10.62
C ALA A 130 19.28 1.61 -9.90
N ILE A 131 20.06 2.00 -8.88
CA ILE A 131 20.89 1.04 -8.12
C ILE A 131 20.08 0.14 -7.18
N LEU A 132 18.83 0.47 -6.93
CA LEU A 132 17.93 -0.37 -6.12
C LEU A 132 17.49 -1.63 -6.87
N LEU A 133 17.62 -1.68 -8.20
CA LEU A 133 17.23 -2.82 -9.02
C LEU A 133 18.04 -4.07 -8.70
N GLY A 134 17.37 -5.23 -8.71
CA GLY A 134 17.96 -6.53 -8.42
C GLY A 134 17.84 -6.93 -6.95
N THR A 135 18.63 -7.95 -6.58
CA THR A 135 18.59 -8.54 -5.24
C THR A 135 19.66 -7.90 -4.34
N HIS A 136 19.20 -7.26 -3.27
CA HIS A 136 20.06 -6.61 -2.28
C HIS A 136 19.66 -7.01 -0.84
N ASP A 137 20.57 -6.82 0.09
CA ASP A 137 20.28 -6.84 1.53
C ASP A 137 19.76 -5.47 1.98
N PHE A 138 18.46 -5.37 2.23
CA PHE A 138 17.80 -4.13 2.65
C PHE A 138 17.82 -3.89 4.16
N ARG A 139 18.75 -4.47 4.90
CA ARG A 139 18.87 -4.36 6.37
C ARG A 139 18.83 -2.92 6.88
N ASN A 140 19.50 -1.99 6.18
CA ASN A 140 19.52 -0.57 6.53
C ASN A 140 18.18 0.16 6.24
N PHE A 141 17.33 -0.44 5.42
CA PHE A 141 16.05 0.15 4.98
C PHE A 141 14.82 -0.46 5.66
N ILE A 142 15.00 -1.22 6.73
CA ILE A 142 13.88 -1.88 7.39
C ILE A 142 13.81 -1.56 8.89
N GLN A 143 12.65 -1.78 9.47
CA GLN A 143 12.54 -2.04 10.89
C GLN A 143 12.87 -3.52 11.10
N ALA A 144 13.84 -3.82 11.92
CA ALA A 144 14.32 -5.19 12.14
C ALA A 144 13.18 -6.12 12.62
N GLU A 145 13.04 -7.25 11.97
CA GLU A 145 12.18 -8.35 12.39
C GLU A 145 13.04 -9.58 12.65
N LYS A 146 12.83 -10.21 13.81
CA LYS A 146 13.60 -11.38 14.21
C LYS A 146 13.38 -12.54 13.25
N ASP A 147 14.44 -13.28 12.92
CA ASP A 147 14.41 -14.51 12.10
C ASP A 147 13.86 -14.36 10.67
N ARG A 148 13.92 -13.15 10.10
CA ARG A 148 13.54 -12.91 8.69
C ARG A 148 14.74 -12.53 7.83
N SER A 149 14.81 -13.14 6.65
CA SER A 149 15.77 -12.73 5.62
C SER A 149 15.51 -11.27 5.20
N THR A 150 16.56 -10.48 5.12
CA THR A 150 16.56 -9.05 4.74
C THR A 150 16.74 -8.84 3.24
N PHE A 151 16.98 -9.92 2.47
CA PHE A 151 17.12 -9.88 1.02
C PHE A 151 15.76 -9.72 0.33
N CYS A 152 15.69 -8.76 -0.59
CA CYS A 152 14.56 -8.56 -1.50
C CYS A 152 15.06 -8.36 -2.92
N ASP A 153 14.25 -8.78 -3.90
CA ASP A 153 14.51 -8.58 -5.31
C ASP A 153 13.57 -7.50 -5.85
N ILE A 154 14.13 -6.31 -6.11
CA ILE A 154 13.40 -5.20 -6.72
C ILE A 154 13.44 -5.36 -8.24
N LYS A 155 12.26 -5.59 -8.82
CA LYS A 155 12.07 -5.87 -10.24
C LYS A 155 11.93 -4.62 -11.09
N ARG A 156 11.36 -3.56 -10.53
CA ARG A 156 11.17 -2.27 -11.21
C ARG A 156 11.21 -1.14 -10.22
N VAL A 157 11.80 -0.02 -10.65
CA VAL A 157 11.71 1.28 -10.02
C VAL A 157 11.39 2.30 -11.10
N SER A 158 10.48 3.22 -10.84
CA SER A 158 10.14 4.33 -11.73
C SER A 158 9.96 5.60 -10.93
N ILE A 159 10.57 6.66 -11.40
CA ILE A 159 10.47 8.00 -10.82
C ILE A 159 9.77 8.92 -11.81
N GLN A 160 8.75 9.64 -11.35
CA GLN A 160 8.02 10.62 -12.15
C GLN A 160 7.85 11.92 -11.38
N GLY A 161 8.37 13.02 -11.90
CA GLY A 161 8.04 14.37 -11.45
C GLY A 161 6.74 14.84 -12.11
N LYS A 162 5.78 15.37 -11.32
CA LYS A 162 4.56 16.00 -11.83
C LYS A 162 4.18 17.19 -10.96
N GLY A 163 4.42 18.38 -11.45
CA GLY A 163 4.30 19.60 -10.65
C GLY A 163 5.26 19.54 -9.45
N ASP A 164 4.75 19.82 -8.27
CA ASP A 164 5.51 19.79 -7.02
C ASP A 164 5.65 18.40 -6.41
N TRP A 165 5.22 17.34 -7.11
CA TRP A 165 5.20 15.97 -6.61
C TRP A 165 6.19 15.06 -7.33
N ILE A 166 6.80 14.16 -6.59
CA ILE A 166 7.57 13.03 -7.13
C ILE A 166 6.84 11.74 -6.78
N TYR A 167 6.57 10.94 -7.80
CA TYR A 167 5.98 9.62 -7.67
C TYR A 167 7.08 8.58 -7.78
N ILE A 168 7.25 7.78 -6.75
CA ILE A 168 8.23 6.69 -6.65
C ILE A 168 7.47 5.39 -6.71
N ASP A 169 7.48 4.68 -7.84
CA ASP A 169 6.89 3.36 -8.01
C ASP A 169 7.97 2.29 -7.84
N ILE A 170 7.73 1.34 -6.96
CA ILE A 170 8.65 0.22 -6.69
C ILE A 170 7.88 -1.09 -6.72
N ALA A 171 8.36 -2.05 -7.52
CA ALA A 171 7.83 -3.40 -7.58
C ALA A 171 8.90 -4.43 -7.21
N ALA A 172 8.55 -5.37 -6.31
CA ALA A 172 9.45 -6.39 -5.81
C ALA A 172 8.73 -7.72 -5.55
N ASN A 173 9.50 -8.80 -5.40
CA ASN A 173 8.97 -10.09 -4.98
C ASN A 173 8.30 -10.02 -3.60
N ARG A 174 8.84 -9.20 -2.71
CA ARG A 174 8.30 -8.90 -1.37
C ARG A 174 8.82 -7.56 -0.87
N PHE A 175 8.19 -7.02 0.16
CA PHE A 175 8.68 -5.89 0.92
C PHE A 175 8.73 -6.25 2.41
N LEU A 176 9.67 -5.63 3.12
CA LEU A 176 9.89 -5.76 4.55
C LEU A 176 9.30 -4.54 5.28
N TRP A 177 9.21 -4.63 6.58
CA TRP A 177 8.59 -3.58 7.38
C TRP A 177 9.32 -2.24 7.23
N HIS A 178 8.58 -1.19 6.92
CA HIS A 178 9.03 0.18 6.62
C HIS A 178 9.91 0.34 5.35
N MET A 179 10.22 -0.73 4.62
CA MET A 179 11.21 -0.73 3.53
C MET A 179 10.97 0.38 2.49
N VAL A 180 9.79 0.46 1.89
CA VAL A 180 9.49 1.47 0.85
C VAL A 180 9.59 2.88 1.40
N ARG A 181 9.12 3.12 2.62
CA ARG A 181 9.15 4.44 3.26
C ARG A 181 10.58 4.90 3.56
N LYS A 182 11.48 4.00 3.97
CA LYS A 182 12.90 4.29 4.20
C LYS A 182 13.67 4.47 2.90
N ILE A 183 13.33 3.71 1.85
CA ILE A 183 13.85 3.95 0.49
C ILE A 183 13.44 5.35 0.02
N ALA A 184 12.18 5.75 0.22
CA ALA A 184 11.72 7.09 -0.11
C ALA A 184 12.45 8.18 0.70
N THR A 185 12.81 7.91 1.98
CA THR A 185 13.68 8.81 2.78
C THR A 185 15.04 8.99 2.11
N ALA A 186 15.69 7.87 1.73
CA ALA A 186 17.00 7.93 1.08
C ALA A 186 16.96 8.73 -0.22
N LEU A 187 15.98 8.47 -1.06
CA LEU A 187 15.80 9.18 -2.32
C LEU A 187 15.48 10.68 -2.12
N LYS A 188 14.73 11.03 -1.07
CA LYS A 188 14.49 12.42 -0.68
C LYS A 188 15.79 13.15 -0.29
N LEU A 189 16.64 12.52 0.52
CA LEU A 189 17.93 13.09 0.93
C LEU A 189 18.85 13.32 -0.28
N ILE A 190 18.83 12.40 -1.24
CA ILE A 190 19.59 12.55 -2.50
C ILE A 190 19.02 13.66 -3.37
N GLY A 191 17.71 13.73 -3.52
CA GLY A 191 17.04 14.82 -4.27
C GLY A 191 17.31 16.19 -3.70
N LYS A 192 17.50 16.32 -2.38
CA LYS A 192 17.93 17.55 -1.73
C LYS A 192 19.42 17.86 -1.88
N GLY A 193 20.24 16.91 -2.35
CA GLY A 193 21.69 17.04 -2.38
C GLY A 193 22.38 16.86 -1.03
N GLU A 194 21.64 16.41 0.01
CA GLU A 194 22.19 16.11 1.35
C GLU A 194 23.00 14.81 1.36
N LYS A 195 22.67 13.88 0.46
CA LYS A 195 23.36 12.62 0.21
C LYS A 195 23.54 12.43 -1.31
N ASP A 196 24.38 11.47 -1.68
CA ASP A 196 24.67 11.13 -3.08
C ASP A 196 24.42 9.64 -3.38
N LYS A 197 24.57 9.26 -4.66
CA LYS A 197 24.43 7.89 -5.12
C LYS A 197 25.41 6.93 -4.45
N ARG A 198 26.67 7.37 -4.20
CA ARG A 198 27.70 6.56 -3.54
C ARG A 198 27.33 6.25 -2.10
N TRP A 199 26.70 7.19 -1.42
CA TRP A 199 26.15 6.93 -0.08
C TRP A 199 25.09 5.83 -0.12
N LEU A 200 24.16 5.86 -1.10
CA LEU A 200 23.13 4.84 -1.25
C LEU A 200 23.73 3.45 -1.59
N GLU A 201 24.76 3.40 -2.44
CA GLU A 201 25.53 2.18 -2.71
C GLU A 201 26.12 1.58 -1.44
N LYS A 202 26.76 2.39 -0.60
CA LYS A 202 27.31 1.96 0.70
C LYS A 202 26.27 1.49 1.70
N MET A 203 25.04 2.03 1.61
CA MET A 203 23.90 1.56 2.40
C MET A 203 23.42 0.18 1.97
N LEU A 204 23.47 -0.12 0.65
CA LEU A 204 23.04 -1.40 0.09
C LEU A 204 24.09 -2.50 0.23
N ASP A 205 25.38 -2.18 0.12
CA ASP A 205 26.48 -3.13 0.30
C ASP A 205 26.88 -3.33 1.77
N LEU A 206 26.20 -2.61 2.69
CA LEU A 206 26.40 -2.65 4.14
C LEU A 206 27.77 -2.16 4.61
N SER A 207 28.54 -1.46 3.77
CA SER A 207 29.78 -0.78 4.18
C SER A 207 29.50 0.47 5.04
N LEU A 208 28.24 0.89 5.09
CA LEU A 208 27.72 1.95 5.96
C LEU A 208 26.48 1.44 6.71
N ASP A 209 26.48 1.57 8.04
CA ASP A 209 25.32 1.32 8.91
C ASP A 209 24.75 2.65 9.38
N GLU A 210 23.79 3.18 8.65
CA GLU A 210 23.07 4.42 8.98
C GLU A 210 21.58 4.14 9.09
N LYS A 211 20.96 4.54 10.21
CA LYS A 211 19.52 4.36 10.41
C LYS A 211 18.75 5.47 9.73
N LEU A 212 17.77 5.09 8.94
CA LEU A 212 16.82 6.01 8.31
C LEU A 212 15.48 5.97 9.04
N GLU A 213 14.90 7.13 9.27
CA GLU A 213 13.51 7.22 9.71
C GLU A 213 12.58 7.08 8.49
N PRO A 214 11.49 6.32 8.63
CA PRO A 214 10.53 6.15 7.54
C PRO A 214 9.74 7.45 7.32
N LEU A 215 9.58 7.90 6.08
CA LEU A 215 8.67 8.99 5.74
C LEU A 215 7.22 8.66 6.12
N ASP A 216 6.35 9.68 6.10
CA ASP A 216 4.93 9.57 6.48
C ASP A 216 4.23 8.42 5.75
N ALA A 217 3.44 7.66 6.48
CA ALA A 217 2.71 6.52 5.94
C ALA A 217 1.63 6.92 4.93
N GLN A 218 1.05 8.12 5.07
CA GLN A 218 0.00 8.62 4.19
C GLN A 218 0.47 8.88 2.76
N GLY A 219 1.79 9.03 2.54
CA GLY A 219 2.36 9.09 1.20
C GLY A 219 2.43 7.75 0.47
N LEU A 220 2.17 6.62 1.17
CA LEU A 220 2.35 5.26 0.63
C LEU A 220 1.03 4.61 0.26
N ILE A 221 0.98 4.01 -0.93
CA ILE A 221 -0.13 3.18 -1.40
C ILE A 221 0.35 1.86 -2.00
N LEU A 222 -0.24 0.74 -1.57
CA LEU A 222 -0.11 -0.55 -2.24
C LEU A 222 -0.92 -0.51 -3.54
N LYS A 223 -0.24 -0.36 -4.68
CA LYS A 223 -0.87 -0.23 -6.00
C LYS A 223 -1.46 -1.54 -6.49
N ASP A 224 -0.68 -2.61 -6.44
CA ASP A 224 -1.10 -3.90 -6.96
C ASP A 224 -0.37 -5.06 -6.30
N VAL A 225 -1.01 -6.23 -6.37
CA VAL A 225 -0.41 -7.53 -6.06
C VAL A 225 -0.68 -8.45 -7.25
N LYS A 226 0.40 -8.98 -7.84
CA LYS A 226 0.31 -9.85 -9.02
C LYS A 226 0.33 -11.32 -8.65
N TYR A 227 -0.42 -12.08 -9.41
CA TYR A 227 -0.54 -13.54 -9.31
C TYR A 227 -0.55 -14.14 -10.72
N GLU A 228 -0.02 -15.32 -10.86
CA GLU A 228 -0.13 -16.08 -12.10
C GLU A 228 -1.51 -16.73 -12.22
N GLY A 229 -2.07 -16.74 -13.42
CA GLY A 229 -3.29 -17.47 -13.76
C GLY A 229 -4.61 -16.90 -13.24
N ILE A 230 -4.62 -15.87 -12.39
CA ILE A 230 -5.88 -15.28 -11.90
C ILE A 230 -6.53 -14.42 -12.99
N LYS A 231 -7.85 -14.69 -13.20
CA LYS A 231 -8.73 -13.85 -14.01
C LYS A 231 -9.70 -13.11 -13.08
N TRP A 232 -9.50 -11.80 -12.95
CA TRP A 232 -10.35 -10.96 -12.12
C TRP A 232 -11.67 -10.63 -12.80
N ASN A 233 -12.77 -10.84 -12.12
CA ASN A 233 -14.11 -10.38 -12.50
C ASN A 233 -14.35 -9.04 -11.81
N ILE A 234 -14.49 -7.96 -12.59
CA ILE A 234 -14.82 -6.64 -12.06
C ILE A 234 -16.32 -6.59 -11.77
N ASP A 235 -16.71 -6.25 -10.55
CA ASP A 235 -18.10 -5.89 -10.24
C ASP A 235 -18.33 -4.42 -10.63
N ALA A 236 -18.91 -4.19 -11.82
CA ALA A 236 -19.08 -2.85 -12.36
C ALA A 236 -19.89 -1.94 -11.40
N TYR A 237 -20.96 -2.44 -10.79
CA TYR A 237 -21.76 -1.66 -9.85
C TYR A 237 -20.95 -1.29 -8.59
N ALA A 238 -20.26 -2.25 -8.00
CA ALA A 238 -19.45 -2.00 -6.80
C ALA A 238 -18.31 -1.02 -7.10
N ARG A 239 -17.67 -1.14 -8.28
CA ARG A 239 -16.64 -0.22 -8.76
C ARG A 239 -17.19 1.20 -8.94
N ASP A 240 -18.33 1.34 -9.61
CA ASP A 240 -18.90 2.65 -9.92
C ASP A 240 -19.33 3.38 -8.65
N ARG A 241 -19.95 2.67 -7.69
CA ARG A 241 -20.25 3.21 -6.36
C ARG A 241 -18.99 3.62 -5.58
N ALA A 242 -17.94 2.80 -5.64
CA ALA A 242 -16.66 3.15 -5.01
C ALA A 242 -16.05 4.42 -5.63
N LEU A 243 -16.18 4.60 -6.95
CA LEU A 243 -15.69 5.80 -7.64
C LEU A 243 -16.49 7.05 -7.24
N GLU A 244 -17.80 6.95 -7.07
CA GLU A 244 -18.65 8.05 -6.57
C GLU A 244 -18.19 8.48 -5.15
N GLU A 245 -18.07 7.53 -4.22
CA GLU A 245 -17.63 7.80 -2.85
C GLU A 245 -16.21 8.37 -2.79
N LEU A 246 -15.29 7.85 -3.61
CA LEU A 246 -13.92 8.38 -3.73
C LEU A 246 -13.92 9.80 -4.29
N HIS A 247 -14.79 10.12 -5.25
CA HIS A 247 -14.91 11.47 -5.78
C HIS A 247 -15.43 12.46 -4.73
N GLU A 248 -16.42 12.09 -3.93
CA GLU A 248 -16.91 12.89 -2.81
C GLU A 248 -15.81 13.17 -1.78
N LEU A 249 -15.04 12.13 -1.41
CA LEU A 249 -13.88 12.27 -0.52
C LEU A 249 -12.81 13.19 -1.12
N PHE A 250 -12.48 13.01 -2.40
CA PHE A 250 -11.53 13.85 -3.11
C PHE A 250 -11.95 15.31 -3.07
N MET A 251 -13.21 15.63 -3.41
CA MET A 251 -13.73 17.00 -3.38
C MET A 251 -13.66 17.62 -1.98
N LYS A 252 -14.00 16.85 -0.94
CA LYS A 252 -13.88 17.30 0.46
C LYS A 252 -12.44 17.67 0.82
N HIS A 253 -11.47 16.86 0.46
CA HIS A 253 -10.07 17.12 0.75
C HIS A 253 -9.48 18.24 -0.12
N GLU A 254 -9.90 18.36 -1.38
CA GLU A 254 -9.49 19.44 -2.28
C GLU A 254 -9.95 20.80 -1.76
N ILE A 255 -11.21 20.90 -1.30
CA ILE A 255 -11.75 22.12 -0.65
C ILE A 255 -10.92 22.47 0.59
N ALA A 256 -10.65 21.49 1.47
CA ALA A 256 -9.85 21.71 2.66
C ALA A 256 -8.42 22.19 2.33
N ALA A 257 -7.78 21.58 1.32
CA ALA A 257 -6.45 21.97 0.86
C ALA A 257 -6.44 23.42 0.33
N LYS A 258 -7.46 23.80 -0.46
CA LYS A 258 -7.61 25.19 -0.97
C LYS A 258 -7.82 26.20 0.17
N MET A 259 -8.64 25.86 1.14
CA MET A 259 -8.87 26.73 2.32
C MET A 259 -7.59 26.92 3.14
N LEU A 260 -6.80 25.85 3.33
CA LEU A 260 -5.49 25.97 4.01
C LEU A 260 -4.54 26.88 3.25
N GLN A 261 -4.50 26.80 1.92
CA GLN A 261 -3.69 27.63 1.06
C GLN A 261 -4.07 29.13 1.14
N GLU A 262 -5.38 29.43 1.18
CA GLU A 262 -5.88 30.80 1.39
C GLU A 262 -5.51 31.36 2.77
N ILE A 263 -5.61 30.55 3.83
CA ILE A 263 -5.20 30.94 5.19
C ILE A 263 -3.69 31.23 5.22
N GLU A 264 -2.86 30.35 4.65
CA GLU A 264 -1.40 30.53 4.58
C GLU A 264 -1.03 31.83 3.84
N ASN A 265 -1.64 32.07 2.69
CA ASN A 265 -1.44 33.29 1.93
C ASN A 265 -1.82 34.54 2.75
N SER A 266 -2.98 34.51 3.41
CA SER A 266 -3.47 35.62 4.21
C SER A 266 -2.55 35.95 5.40
N ILE A 267 -2.03 34.93 6.08
CA ILE A 267 -1.10 35.11 7.21
C ILE A 267 0.26 35.62 6.73
N SER A 268 0.74 35.18 5.56
CA SER A 268 2.02 35.63 4.99
C SER A 268 2.03 37.11 4.63
N TRP A 269 0.87 37.70 4.31
CA TRP A 269 0.71 39.14 4.03
C TRP A 269 0.75 40.02 5.29
N ALA A 270 0.52 39.42 6.46
CA ALA A 270 0.50 40.13 7.75
C ALA A 270 1.90 40.36 8.36
N ARG A 271 2.97 40.00 7.63
CA ARG A 271 4.37 40.24 8.00
C ARG A 271 4.91 41.44 7.20
#